data_be3ae3d8ecd77cd5c7732804f5c4dae5
#
_entry.id   be3ae3d8ecd77cd5c7732804f5c4dae5
#
_cell.length_a   1.000
_cell.length_b   1.000
_cell.length_c   1.000
_cell.angle_alpha   90.00
_cell.angle_beta   90.00
_cell.angle_gamma   90.00
#
_symmetry.space_group_name_H-M   'P 1'
#
loop_
_entity.id
_entity.type
_entity.pdbx_description
1 polymer ?
#
loop_
_entity_poly.entity_id
_entity_poly.type
_entity_poly.pdbx_seq_one_letter_code
_entity_poly.pdbx_strand_id
1 'polypeptide(L)'
;LAQTVREVRTLYANNGTLGAQVALREADASRSQSDITRAQSEVARAEDDLARRQSLSGNGAVSGEELNHAKTTLANARSALAAAQAGSVAAQASIRAAREQLTSNQAMTDGTSVENHPSVLAAAAKVREAYLATQRVALPAPVDGYVAKRTVQLGQRVAAGTPMMSIIPLDQVWVDANFKEVQLRNIRLGQPVKLTADVYGKKVEYTGKVAGLGVGTGAAFALLPAQNATGNWIKVVQRVPVRVALDASQLKDNPLRVGLSMDAVVDISEKNGKTLAEAPRDGALAQTQVYSTQDAGAEREVQRIISANLGHVVRAGQGAAVTAH
;
A
#
# COMPACT_ATOMS: atom_id res chain seq x y z
N LEU A 1 14.83 -5.32 -0.93
CA LEU A 1 13.81 -6.15 -0.26
C LEU A 1 14.44 -7.36 0.45
N ALA A 2 15.20 -8.21 -0.25
CA ALA A 2 15.81 -9.42 0.36
C ALA A 2 16.69 -9.09 1.58
N GLN A 3 17.49 -8.04 1.51
CA GLN A 3 18.29 -7.56 2.63
C GLN A 3 17.41 -7.10 3.79
N THR A 4 16.41 -6.28 3.51
CA THR A 4 15.47 -5.76 4.52
C THR A 4 14.73 -6.87 5.26
N VAL A 5 14.29 -7.92 4.53
CA VAL A 5 13.66 -9.10 5.15
C VAL A 5 14.61 -9.78 6.12
N ARG A 6 15.90 -9.95 5.77
CA ARG A 6 16.91 -10.53 6.66
C ARG A 6 17.20 -9.64 7.88
N GLU A 7 17.29 -8.34 7.70
CA GLU A 7 17.49 -7.37 8.79
C GLU A 7 16.33 -7.41 9.78
N VAL A 8 15.09 -7.37 9.29
CA VAL A 8 13.91 -7.48 10.14
C VAL A 8 13.86 -8.83 10.86
N ARG A 9 14.17 -9.93 10.16
CA ARG A 9 14.27 -11.25 10.80
C ARG A 9 15.29 -11.27 11.95
N THR A 10 16.40 -10.55 11.81
CA THR A 10 17.40 -10.41 12.87
C THR A 10 16.85 -9.66 14.08
N LEU A 11 16.00 -8.61 13.88
CA LEU A 11 15.33 -7.92 14.98
C LEU A 11 14.44 -8.87 15.79
N TYR A 12 13.68 -9.74 15.11
CA TYR A 12 12.86 -10.76 15.79
C TYR A 12 13.72 -11.81 16.53
N ALA A 13 14.83 -12.25 15.94
CA ALA A 13 15.76 -13.17 16.60
C ALA A 13 16.40 -12.55 17.86
N ASN A 14 16.69 -11.26 17.82
CA ASN A 14 17.25 -10.52 18.95
C ASN A 14 16.32 -10.51 20.18
N ASN A 15 14.99 -10.55 20.00
CA ASN A 15 14.05 -10.68 21.12
C ASN A 15 14.33 -11.94 21.95
N GLY A 16 14.62 -13.06 21.30
CA GLY A 16 14.99 -14.31 21.98
C GLY A 16 16.31 -14.18 22.74
N THR A 17 17.32 -13.56 22.13
CA THR A 17 18.64 -13.34 22.73
C THR A 17 18.54 -12.43 23.95
N LEU A 18 17.82 -11.33 23.85
CA LEU A 18 17.60 -10.37 24.93
C LEU A 18 16.74 -11.00 26.04
N GLY A 19 15.74 -11.82 25.70
CA GLY A 19 15.00 -12.60 26.70
C GLY A 19 15.88 -13.55 27.50
N ALA A 20 16.81 -14.25 26.85
CA ALA A 20 17.78 -15.10 27.50
C ALA A 20 18.73 -14.30 28.43
N GLN A 21 19.12 -13.08 28.02
CA GLN A 21 19.92 -12.19 28.89
C GLN A 21 19.14 -11.75 30.13
N VAL A 22 17.84 -11.44 30.00
CA VAL A 22 16.99 -11.14 31.17
C VAL A 22 16.97 -12.33 32.13
N ALA A 23 16.73 -13.55 31.64
CA ALA A 23 16.72 -14.75 32.45
C ALA A 23 18.08 -14.99 33.18
N LEU A 24 19.21 -14.73 32.51
CA LEU A 24 20.53 -14.79 33.12
C LEU A 24 20.66 -13.79 34.28
N ARG A 25 20.23 -12.54 34.10
CA ARG A 25 20.27 -11.52 35.16
C ARG A 25 19.34 -11.84 36.33
N GLU A 26 18.21 -12.47 36.07
CA GLU A 26 17.30 -12.95 37.11
C GLU A 26 17.94 -14.08 37.95
N ALA A 27 18.67 -14.97 37.31
CA ALA A 27 19.43 -16.00 38.02
C ALA A 27 20.56 -15.38 38.89
N ASP A 28 21.29 -14.39 38.39
CA ASP A 28 22.31 -13.64 39.16
C ASP A 28 21.69 -12.95 40.38
N ALA A 29 20.51 -12.34 40.23
CA ALA A 29 19.80 -11.70 41.34
C ALA A 29 19.32 -12.72 42.40
N SER A 30 18.89 -13.91 41.99
CA SER A 30 18.51 -14.99 42.88
C SER A 30 19.73 -15.46 43.71
N ARG A 31 20.90 -15.58 43.07
CA ARG A 31 22.15 -15.86 43.76
C ARG A 31 22.49 -14.80 44.78
N SER A 32 22.41 -13.53 44.40
CA SER A 32 22.68 -12.39 45.31
C SER A 32 21.72 -12.36 46.50
N GLN A 33 20.46 -12.79 46.33
CA GLN A 33 19.49 -12.93 47.42
C GLN A 33 19.91 -14.06 48.41
N SER A 34 20.46 -15.15 47.89
CA SER A 34 21.00 -16.24 48.71
C SER A 34 22.21 -15.76 49.52
N ASP A 35 23.05 -14.90 48.96
CA ASP A 35 24.21 -14.31 49.67
C ASP A 35 23.76 -13.39 50.82
N ILE A 36 22.68 -12.62 50.65
CA ILE A 36 22.04 -11.84 51.73
C ILE A 36 21.58 -12.79 52.86
N THR A 37 20.88 -13.86 52.53
CA THR A 37 20.38 -14.83 53.54
C THR A 37 21.52 -15.43 54.32
N ARG A 38 22.65 -15.77 53.67
CA ARG A 38 23.87 -16.27 54.33
C ARG A 38 24.44 -15.20 55.25
N ALA A 39 24.63 -13.99 54.77
CA ALA A 39 25.17 -12.89 55.57
C ALA A 39 24.29 -12.55 56.79
N GLN A 40 22.96 -12.59 56.62
CA GLN A 40 22.03 -12.43 57.75
C GLN A 40 22.22 -13.51 58.82
N SER A 41 22.40 -14.76 58.41
CA SER A 41 22.65 -15.86 59.34
C SER A 41 24.00 -15.72 60.10
N GLU A 42 25.00 -15.13 59.39
CA GLU A 42 26.27 -14.81 60.05
C GLU A 42 26.16 -13.69 61.14
N VAL A 43 25.38 -12.63 60.76
CA VAL A 43 25.08 -11.54 61.72
C VAL A 43 24.34 -12.10 62.92
N ALA A 44 23.30 -12.91 62.76
CA ALA A 44 22.56 -13.51 63.86
C ALA A 44 23.46 -14.35 64.77
N ARG A 45 24.33 -15.18 64.19
CA ARG A 45 25.32 -15.97 64.98
C ARG A 45 26.27 -15.08 65.76
N ALA A 46 26.79 -14.03 65.15
CA ALA A 46 27.69 -13.09 65.80
C ALA A 46 27.02 -12.28 66.91
N GLU A 47 25.75 -11.94 66.77
CA GLU A 47 24.91 -11.26 67.75
C GLU A 47 24.68 -12.19 68.97
N ASP A 48 24.31 -13.45 68.75
CA ASP A 48 24.09 -14.43 69.76
C ASP A 48 25.41 -14.73 70.56
N ASP A 49 26.57 -14.83 69.88
CA ASP A 49 27.86 -15.02 70.52
C ASP A 49 28.25 -13.81 71.36
N LEU A 50 28.09 -12.59 70.85
CA LEU A 50 28.35 -11.39 71.62
C LEU A 50 27.46 -11.30 72.85
N ALA A 51 26.13 -11.53 72.71
CA ALA A 51 25.16 -11.49 73.80
C ALA A 51 25.56 -12.50 74.92
N ARG A 52 25.94 -13.71 74.50
CA ARG A 52 26.41 -14.75 75.46
C ARG A 52 27.68 -14.31 76.19
N ARG A 53 28.68 -13.77 75.46
CA ARG A 53 29.95 -13.32 76.10
C ARG A 53 29.72 -12.09 77.00
N GLN A 54 28.81 -11.19 76.63
CA GLN A 54 28.39 -10.05 77.46
C GLN A 54 27.77 -10.51 78.78
N SER A 55 26.90 -11.50 78.75
CA SER A 55 26.30 -12.05 80.01
C SER A 55 27.29 -12.74 80.94
N LEU A 56 28.32 -13.34 80.36
CA LEU A 56 29.41 -14.04 81.13
C LEU A 56 30.51 -13.09 81.64
N SER A 57 30.68 -11.91 81.03
CA SER A 57 31.73 -10.95 81.42
C SER A 57 31.47 -10.34 82.77
N GLY A 58 30.18 -10.23 83.21
CA GLY A 58 29.82 -9.74 84.58
C GLY A 58 30.29 -10.65 85.70
N ASN A 59 30.56 -11.91 85.44
CA ASN A 59 31.04 -12.91 86.41
C ASN A 59 32.52 -13.19 86.27
N GLY A 60 33.30 -12.41 85.49
CA GLY A 60 34.75 -12.60 85.32
C GLY A 60 35.15 -13.82 84.46
N ALA A 61 34.22 -14.54 83.86
CA ALA A 61 34.44 -15.74 83.06
C ALA A 61 34.89 -15.47 81.59
N VAL A 62 34.89 -14.24 81.14
CA VAL A 62 35.25 -13.79 79.75
C VAL A 62 36.21 -12.61 79.90
N SER A 63 37.31 -12.62 79.15
CA SER A 63 38.31 -11.53 79.14
C SER A 63 37.77 -10.33 78.30
N GLY A 64 38.26 -9.11 78.57
CA GLY A 64 37.94 -7.91 77.82
C GLY A 64 38.38 -8.02 76.34
N GLU A 65 39.45 -8.79 76.07
CA GLU A 65 39.93 -9.06 74.73
C GLU A 65 38.95 -9.93 73.90
N GLU A 66 38.42 -11.00 74.50
CA GLU A 66 37.44 -11.89 73.93
C GLU A 66 36.12 -11.15 73.62
N LEU A 67 35.71 -10.23 74.48
CA LEU A 67 34.56 -9.37 74.28
C LEU A 67 34.78 -8.40 73.08
N ASN A 68 35.97 -7.80 73.02
CA ASN A 68 36.32 -6.93 71.85
C ASN A 68 36.44 -7.72 70.59
N HIS A 69 36.93 -8.95 70.59
CA HIS A 69 36.96 -9.83 69.43
C HIS A 69 35.51 -10.13 68.93
N ALA A 70 34.58 -10.45 69.80
CA ALA A 70 33.22 -10.72 69.50
C ALA A 70 32.51 -9.43 68.84
N LYS A 71 32.82 -8.25 69.40
CA LYS A 71 32.33 -6.98 68.81
C LYS A 71 32.83 -6.74 67.37
N THR A 72 34.13 -7.02 67.18
CA THR A 72 34.75 -6.88 65.85
C THR A 72 34.19 -7.90 64.90
N THR A 73 33.92 -9.14 65.30
CA THR A 73 33.28 -10.17 64.49
C THR A 73 31.88 -9.73 64.07
N LEU A 74 31.07 -9.19 64.96
CA LEU A 74 29.75 -8.66 64.62
C LEU A 74 29.84 -7.47 63.65
N ALA A 75 30.78 -6.55 63.85
CA ALA A 75 30.98 -5.42 62.93
C ALA A 75 31.35 -5.91 61.55
N ASN A 76 32.21 -6.89 61.42
CA ASN A 76 32.59 -7.50 60.13
C ASN A 76 31.40 -8.22 59.46
N ALA A 77 30.61 -8.99 60.25
CA ALA A 77 29.42 -9.64 59.71
C ALA A 77 28.38 -8.63 59.24
N ARG A 78 28.15 -7.53 59.93
CA ARG A 78 27.28 -6.45 59.50
C ARG A 78 27.79 -5.77 58.21
N SER A 79 29.11 -5.55 58.13
CA SER A 79 29.71 -5.00 56.91
C SER A 79 29.54 -5.94 55.71
N ALA A 80 29.68 -7.26 55.91
CA ALA A 80 29.43 -8.27 54.90
C ALA A 80 27.97 -8.30 54.46
N LEU A 81 27.01 -8.15 55.38
CA LEU A 81 25.60 -8.04 55.07
C LEU A 81 25.30 -6.77 54.22
N ALA A 82 25.86 -5.63 54.61
CA ALA A 82 25.71 -4.39 53.84
C ALA A 82 26.27 -4.51 52.42
N ALA A 83 27.40 -5.19 52.23
CA ALA A 83 27.99 -5.47 50.93
C ALA A 83 27.09 -6.40 50.10
N ALA A 84 26.52 -7.47 50.69
CA ALA A 84 25.59 -8.37 50.04
C ALA A 84 24.29 -7.65 49.60
N GLN A 85 23.77 -6.77 50.45
CA GLN A 85 22.60 -5.92 50.13
C GLN A 85 22.89 -4.97 48.96
N ALA A 86 24.04 -4.31 48.95
CA ALA A 86 24.46 -3.47 47.84
C ALA A 86 24.61 -4.30 46.54
N GLY A 87 25.16 -5.52 46.63
CA GLY A 87 25.22 -6.46 45.51
C GLY A 87 23.84 -6.81 44.92
N SER A 88 22.84 -7.03 45.81
CA SER A 88 21.45 -7.28 45.36
C SER A 88 20.83 -6.09 44.68
N VAL A 89 21.03 -4.88 45.16
CA VAL A 89 20.56 -3.65 44.50
C VAL A 89 21.18 -3.51 43.13
N ALA A 90 22.49 -3.79 42.98
CA ALA A 90 23.16 -3.78 41.68
C ALA A 90 22.60 -4.83 40.70
N ALA A 91 22.34 -6.06 41.19
CA ALA A 91 21.73 -7.13 40.41
C ALA A 91 20.32 -6.76 39.93
N GLN A 92 19.49 -6.17 40.78
CA GLN A 92 18.16 -5.68 40.42
C GLN A 92 18.23 -4.55 39.39
N ALA A 93 19.18 -3.63 39.49
CA ALA A 93 19.42 -2.60 38.49
C ALA A 93 19.80 -3.21 37.13
N SER A 94 20.62 -4.26 37.15
CA SER A 94 21.02 -5.02 35.95
C SER A 94 19.82 -5.70 35.26
N ILE A 95 18.88 -6.28 36.04
CA ILE A 95 17.64 -6.86 35.50
C ILE A 95 16.81 -5.74 34.79
N ARG A 96 16.65 -4.60 35.47
CA ARG A 96 15.90 -3.48 34.88
C ARG A 96 16.51 -3.05 33.55
N ALA A 97 17.82 -2.85 33.51
CA ALA A 97 18.50 -2.48 32.26
C ALA A 97 18.31 -3.53 31.14
N ALA A 98 18.41 -4.83 31.45
CA ALA A 98 18.18 -5.89 30.48
C ALA A 98 16.72 -5.93 29.98
N ARG A 99 15.75 -5.70 30.87
CA ARG A 99 14.33 -5.63 30.50
C ARG A 99 14.03 -4.44 29.61
N GLU A 100 14.57 -3.26 29.90
CA GLU A 100 14.44 -2.08 29.06
C GLU A 100 15.02 -2.30 27.65
N GLN A 101 16.16 -2.97 27.57
CA GLN A 101 16.75 -3.35 26.29
C GLN A 101 15.83 -4.27 25.48
N LEU A 102 15.23 -5.28 26.13
CA LEU A 102 14.26 -6.18 25.52
C LEU A 102 13.01 -5.41 25.06
N THR A 103 12.44 -4.58 25.92
CA THR A 103 11.26 -3.76 25.62
C THR A 103 11.50 -2.82 24.42
N SER A 104 12.69 -2.18 24.39
CA SER A 104 13.08 -1.32 23.26
C SER A 104 13.15 -2.09 21.94
N ASN A 105 13.65 -3.31 21.94
CA ASN A 105 13.69 -4.13 20.73
C ASN A 105 12.30 -4.66 20.35
N GLN A 106 11.48 -5.03 21.35
CA GLN A 106 10.09 -5.44 21.14
C GLN A 106 9.25 -4.32 20.51
N ALA A 107 9.43 -3.08 20.94
CA ALA A 107 8.73 -1.94 20.36
C ALA A 107 8.95 -1.79 18.84
N MET A 108 10.04 -2.30 18.30
CA MET A 108 10.31 -2.33 16.86
C MET A 108 9.63 -3.49 16.14
N THR A 109 9.16 -4.51 16.86
CA THR A 109 8.61 -5.75 16.29
C THR A 109 7.18 -6.03 16.69
N ASP A 110 6.65 -5.35 17.71
CA ASP A 110 5.31 -5.59 18.24
C ASP A 110 4.21 -5.30 17.22
N GLY A 111 3.18 -6.15 17.23
CA GLY A 111 2.02 -6.02 16.37
C GLY A 111 2.29 -6.33 14.89
N THR A 112 3.51 -6.77 14.54
CA THR A 112 3.88 -7.05 13.15
C THR A 112 4.45 -8.46 13.00
N SER A 113 4.54 -8.92 11.77
CA SER A 113 5.35 -10.08 11.38
C SER A 113 6.47 -9.62 10.46
N VAL A 114 7.43 -10.49 10.18
CA VAL A 114 8.52 -10.14 9.24
C VAL A 114 7.98 -9.68 7.89
N GLU A 115 6.91 -10.33 7.40
CA GLU A 115 6.26 -10.01 6.12
C GLU A 115 5.54 -8.65 6.13
N ASN A 116 4.90 -8.34 7.28
CA ASN A 116 4.07 -7.14 7.44
C ASN A 116 4.81 -5.99 8.12
N HIS A 117 6.10 -6.14 8.36
CA HIS A 117 6.89 -5.08 8.96
C HIS A 117 6.97 -3.84 8.05
N PRO A 118 6.80 -2.61 8.56
CA PRO A 118 6.76 -1.40 7.73
C PRO A 118 7.97 -1.24 6.79
N SER A 119 9.17 -1.58 7.25
CA SER A 119 10.38 -1.53 6.41
C SER A 119 10.32 -2.51 5.24
N VAL A 120 9.77 -3.72 5.45
CA VAL A 120 9.59 -4.72 4.40
C VAL A 120 8.53 -4.26 3.40
N LEU A 121 7.41 -3.71 3.87
CA LEU A 121 6.36 -3.16 3.00
C LEU A 121 6.88 -2.00 2.15
N ALA A 122 7.66 -1.09 2.74
CA ALA A 122 8.30 0.00 2.00
C ALA A 122 9.30 -0.51 0.94
N ALA A 123 10.11 -1.51 1.27
CA ALA A 123 11.00 -2.14 0.31
C ALA A 123 10.25 -2.93 -0.77
N ALA A 124 9.12 -3.55 -0.43
CA ALA A 124 8.23 -4.23 -1.38
C ALA A 124 7.61 -3.25 -2.38
N ALA A 125 7.18 -2.06 -1.92
CA ALA A 125 6.67 -1.02 -2.80
C ALA A 125 7.70 -0.58 -3.85
N LYS A 126 8.98 -0.43 -3.46
CA LYS A 126 10.07 -0.13 -4.41
C LYS A 126 10.29 -1.24 -5.43
N VAL A 127 10.14 -2.51 -5.03
CA VAL A 127 10.22 -3.65 -5.98
C VAL A 127 9.06 -3.62 -6.96
N ARG A 128 7.82 -3.36 -6.49
CA ARG A 128 6.65 -3.20 -7.37
C ARG A 128 6.87 -2.08 -8.39
N GLU A 129 7.32 -0.93 -7.94
CA GLU A 129 7.62 0.21 -8.81
C GLU A 129 8.66 -0.15 -9.89
N ALA A 130 9.78 -0.76 -9.49
CA ALA A 130 10.82 -1.19 -10.41
C ALA A 130 10.34 -2.25 -11.39
N TYR A 131 9.54 -3.22 -10.93
CA TYR A 131 8.93 -4.24 -11.78
C TYR A 131 8.01 -3.62 -12.83
N LEU A 132 7.10 -2.73 -12.41
CA LEU A 132 6.19 -2.03 -13.31
C LEU A 132 6.96 -1.14 -14.31
N ALA A 133 8.04 -0.48 -13.87
CA ALA A 133 8.89 0.28 -14.77
C ALA A 133 9.52 -0.61 -15.87
N THR A 134 9.93 -1.83 -15.51
CA THR A 134 10.44 -2.81 -16.46
C THR A 134 9.36 -3.29 -17.44
N GLN A 135 8.13 -3.52 -16.96
CA GLN A 135 7.01 -3.91 -17.83
C GLN A 135 6.60 -2.80 -18.82
N ARG A 136 6.76 -1.55 -18.43
CA ARG A 136 6.46 -0.38 -19.27
C ARG A 136 7.47 -0.14 -20.41
N VAL A 137 8.54 -0.89 -20.49
CA VAL A 137 9.46 -0.88 -21.64
C VAL A 137 8.75 -1.33 -22.91
N ALA A 138 7.83 -2.29 -22.82
CA ALA A 138 6.92 -2.68 -23.88
C ALA A 138 5.53 -2.10 -23.57
N LEU A 139 5.12 -1.08 -24.33
CA LEU A 139 3.81 -0.46 -24.18
C LEU A 139 2.82 -1.13 -25.14
N PRO A 140 1.95 -2.03 -24.65
CA PRO A 140 0.95 -2.68 -25.49
C PRO A 140 -0.17 -1.68 -25.84
N ALA A 141 -0.84 -1.92 -27.00
CA ALA A 141 -2.01 -1.17 -27.38
C ALA A 141 -3.14 -1.34 -26.34
N PRO A 142 -3.76 -0.26 -25.86
CA PRO A 142 -4.82 -0.34 -24.85
C PRO A 142 -6.13 -0.93 -25.38
N VAL A 143 -6.32 -0.89 -26.70
CA VAL A 143 -7.51 -1.39 -27.42
C VAL A 143 -7.06 -1.97 -28.75
N ASP A 144 -7.86 -2.88 -29.30
CA ASP A 144 -7.72 -3.32 -30.69
C ASP A 144 -8.15 -2.20 -31.63
N GLY A 145 -7.36 -1.95 -32.66
CA GLY A 145 -7.66 -0.85 -33.59
C GLY A 145 -6.53 -0.56 -34.58
N TYR A 146 -6.69 0.55 -35.28
CA TYR A 146 -5.74 0.99 -36.32
C TYR A 146 -4.92 2.18 -35.84
N VAL A 147 -3.63 2.17 -36.18
CA VAL A 147 -2.74 3.31 -35.91
C VAL A 147 -3.13 4.48 -36.84
N ALA A 148 -3.67 5.52 -36.28
CA ALA A 148 -4.11 6.70 -37.03
C ALA A 148 -2.98 7.73 -37.19
N LYS A 149 -2.22 7.98 -36.15
CA LYS A 149 -1.13 8.96 -36.15
C LYS A 149 0.02 8.45 -35.29
N ARG A 150 1.22 8.37 -35.87
CA ARG A 150 2.47 8.09 -35.15
C ARG A 150 3.32 9.36 -35.16
N THR A 151 3.68 9.85 -33.98
CA THR A 151 4.47 11.08 -33.78
C THR A 151 5.92 10.79 -33.47
N VAL A 152 6.24 9.56 -33.07
CA VAL A 152 7.59 9.15 -32.65
C VAL A 152 8.35 8.41 -33.76
N GLN A 153 9.68 8.54 -33.75
CA GLN A 153 10.60 7.89 -34.66
C GLN A 153 11.51 6.90 -33.90
N LEU A 154 12.08 5.93 -34.63
CA LEU A 154 13.09 5.02 -34.08
C LEU A 154 14.31 5.80 -33.57
N GLY A 155 14.81 5.47 -32.39
CA GLY A 155 15.93 6.16 -31.76
C GLY A 155 15.56 7.45 -31.04
N GLN A 156 14.31 7.89 -31.09
CA GLN A 156 13.85 9.08 -30.38
C GLN A 156 13.72 8.79 -28.89
N ARG A 157 14.25 9.69 -28.06
CA ARG A 157 14.01 9.67 -26.60
C ARG A 157 12.61 10.22 -26.32
N VAL A 158 11.79 9.44 -25.62
CA VAL A 158 10.47 9.84 -25.16
C VAL A 158 10.47 10.04 -23.65
N ALA A 159 9.84 11.12 -23.19
CA ALA A 159 9.59 11.38 -21.77
C ALA A 159 8.22 10.80 -21.37
N ALA A 160 8.02 10.57 -20.08
CA ALA A 160 6.71 10.17 -19.56
C ALA A 160 5.65 11.23 -19.93
N GLY A 161 4.49 10.77 -20.41
CA GLY A 161 3.41 11.64 -20.87
C GLY A 161 3.51 12.12 -22.32
N THR A 162 4.58 11.78 -23.06
CA THR A 162 4.69 12.13 -24.47
C THR A 162 3.75 11.28 -25.31
N PRO A 163 2.83 11.88 -26.11
CA PRO A 163 1.95 11.14 -27.00
C PRO A 163 2.79 10.46 -28.10
N MET A 164 2.71 9.14 -28.20
CA MET A 164 3.48 8.36 -29.17
C MET A 164 2.71 8.08 -30.45
N MET A 165 1.46 7.63 -30.30
CA MET A 165 0.58 7.33 -31.42
C MET A 165 -0.89 7.33 -30.95
N SER A 166 -1.81 7.42 -31.90
CA SER A 166 -3.25 7.27 -31.68
C SER A 166 -3.73 5.96 -32.27
N ILE A 167 -4.44 5.17 -31.49
CA ILE A 167 -5.07 3.93 -31.92
C ILE A 167 -6.57 4.14 -31.91
N ILE A 168 -7.22 3.89 -33.06
CA ILE A 168 -8.65 4.12 -33.23
C ILE A 168 -9.35 2.77 -33.45
N PRO A 169 -10.27 2.38 -32.55
CA PRO A 169 -11.14 1.24 -32.75
C PRO A 169 -12.24 1.63 -33.76
N LEU A 170 -12.21 1.05 -34.97
CA LEU A 170 -13.18 1.36 -36.01
C LEU A 170 -14.55 0.68 -35.81
N ASP A 171 -14.66 -0.18 -34.82
CA ASP A 171 -15.93 -0.80 -34.40
C ASP A 171 -16.76 0.07 -33.45
N GLN A 172 -16.18 1.16 -32.93
CA GLN A 172 -16.80 2.07 -31.95
C GLN A 172 -16.90 3.51 -32.48
N VAL A 173 -17.07 3.66 -33.76
CA VAL A 173 -17.22 4.99 -34.39
C VAL A 173 -18.64 5.51 -34.24
N TRP A 174 -18.78 6.83 -34.26
CA TRP A 174 -20.05 7.55 -34.24
C TRP A 174 -20.06 8.63 -35.32
N VAL A 175 -21.24 9.15 -35.60
CA VAL A 175 -21.42 10.28 -36.53
C VAL A 175 -21.90 11.49 -35.74
N ASP A 176 -21.22 12.61 -35.88
CA ASP A 176 -21.68 13.90 -35.39
C ASP A 176 -22.38 14.64 -36.55
N ALA A 177 -23.68 14.48 -36.61
CA ALA A 177 -24.53 15.09 -37.65
C ALA A 177 -24.91 16.54 -37.29
N ASN A 178 -24.54 17.50 -38.13
CA ASN A 178 -24.71 18.92 -37.85
C ASN A 178 -26.09 19.43 -38.38
N PHE A 179 -27.10 19.41 -37.53
CA PHE A 179 -28.45 19.88 -37.85
C PHE A 179 -28.61 21.37 -37.63
N LYS A 180 -29.42 22.03 -38.49
CA LYS A 180 -29.80 23.42 -38.30
C LYS A 180 -30.68 23.55 -37.05
N GLU A 181 -30.59 24.69 -36.36
CA GLU A 181 -31.36 24.97 -35.12
C GLU A 181 -32.86 24.66 -35.26
N VAL A 182 -33.47 25.02 -36.40
CA VAL A 182 -34.91 24.77 -36.67
C VAL A 182 -35.26 23.28 -36.72
N GLN A 183 -34.31 22.43 -37.16
CA GLN A 183 -34.51 20.98 -37.29
C GLN A 183 -34.51 20.29 -35.92
N LEU A 184 -33.82 20.85 -34.93
CA LEU A 184 -33.72 20.26 -33.57
C LEU A 184 -35.04 20.17 -32.83
N ARG A 185 -36.05 20.99 -33.22
CA ARG A 185 -37.37 21.00 -32.56
C ARG A 185 -37.98 19.61 -32.41
N ASN A 186 -37.78 18.74 -33.39
CA ASN A 186 -38.41 17.41 -33.47
C ASN A 186 -37.41 16.26 -33.22
N ILE A 187 -36.12 16.54 -33.02
CA ILE A 187 -35.11 15.51 -32.75
C ILE A 187 -35.14 15.14 -31.27
N ARG A 188 -35.13 13.84 -30.97
CA ARG A 188 -35.15 13.26 -29.61
C ARG A 188 -34.12 12.15 -29.49
N LEU A 189 -33.68 11.91 -28.29
CA LEU A 189 -32.81 10.78 -27.97
C LEU A 189 -33.48 9.45 -28.29
N GLY A 190 -32.74 8.52 -28.85
CA GLY A 190 -33.21 7.18 -29.20
C GLY A 190 -33.87 7.06 -30.59
N GLN A 191 -34.18 8.18 -31.25
CA GLN A 191 -34.78 8.14 -32.61
C GLN A 191 -33.86 7.41 -33.59
N PRO A 192 -34.43 6.58 -34.49
CA PRO A 192 -33.68 5.90 -35.52
C PRO A 192 -33.17 6.90 -36.58
N VAL A 193 -31.96 6.62 -37.04
CA VAL A 193 -31.28 7.44 -38.06
C VAL A 193 -30.79 6.54 -39.19
N LYS A 194 -31.07 6.93 -40.42
CA LYS A 194 -30.47 6.35 -41.61
C LYS A 194 -29.30 7.20 -42.04
N LEU A 195 -28.19 6.55 -42.36
CA LEU A 195 -26.93 7.22 -42.70
C LEU A 195 -26.40 6.62 -44.01
N THR A 196 -25.93 7.48 -44.88
CA THR A 196 -25.24 7.08 -46.13
C THR A 196 -23.89 7.79 -46.18
N ALA A 197 -22.83 7.03 -46.43
CA ALA A 197 -21.48 7.57 -46.53
C ALA A 197 -21.14 7.83 -48.00
N ASP A 198 -20.61 9.00 -48.31
CA ASP A 198 -20.23 9.38 -49.67
C ASP A 198 -19.27 8.37 -50.32
N VAL A 199 -18.40 7.76 -49.55
CA VAL A 199 -17.41 6.77 -50.00
C VAL A 199 -18.07 5.50 -50.60
N TYR A 200 -19.24 5.12 -50.12
CA TYR A 200 -19.99 3.94 -50.60
C TYR A 200 -21.22 4.29 -51.44
N GLY A 201 -21.56 5.57 -51.49
CA GLY A 201 -22.74 6.07 -52.16
C GLY A 201 -24.06 5.54 -51.58
N LYS A 202 -25.18 5.73 -52.29
CA LYS A 202 -26.52 5.38 -51.81
C LYS A 202 -26.79 3.86 -51.72
N LYS A 203 -25.85 3.01 -52.15
CA LYS A 203 -26.04 1.55 -52.13
C LYS A 203 -25.84 0.94 -50.73
N VAL A 204 -25.09 1.62 -49.84
CA VAL A 204 -24.82 1.16 -48.47
C VAL A 204 -25.50 2.14 -47.53
N GLU A 205 -26.52 1.65 -46.84
CA GLU A 205 -27.25 2.42 -45.81
C GLU A 205 -26.87 1.84 -44.45
N TYR A 206 -26.41 2.70 -43.55
CA TYR A 206 -26.18 2.37 -42.16
C TYR A 206 -27.35 2.80 -41.30
N THR A 207 -27.63 2.05 -40.26
CA THR A 207 -28.65 2.40 -39.27
C THR A 207 -27.98 2.77 -37.97
N GLY A 208 -28.50 3.78 -37.31
CA GLY A 208 -28.04 4.23 -36.03
C GLY A 208 -29.14 4.78 -35.16
N LYS A 209 -28.81 5.26 -33.98
CA LYS A 209 -29.75 5.94 -33.08
C LYS A 209 -29.17 7.24 -32.59
N VAL A 210 -30.01 8.23 -32.37
CA VAL A 210 -29.62 9.48 -31.72
C VAL A 210 -29.17 9.18 -30.31
N ALA A 211 -27.87 9.31 -30.03
CA ALA A 211 -27.25 9.03 -28.74
C ALA A 211 -27.08 10.29 -27.87
N GLY A 212 -27.02 11.46 -28.48
CA GLY A 212 -26.89 12.72 -27.77
C GLY A 212 -27.11 13.94 -28.65
N LEU A 213 -27.63 15.01 -28.05
CA LEU A 213 -27.70 16.32 -28.67
C LEU A 213 -26.66 17.23 -28.04
N GLY A 214 -25.92 17.97 -28.85
CA GLY A 214 -24.94 18.95 -28.35
C GLY A 214 -25.64 20.05 -27.55
N VAL A 215 -25.02 20.46 -26.45
CA VAL A 215 -25.52 21.52 -25.57
C VAL A 215 -25.33 22.94 -26.15
N GLY A 216 -24.66 23.05 -27.27
CA GLY A 216 -24.41 24.33 -27.95
C GLY A 216 -24.07 24.16 -29.43
N THR A 217 -24.00 25.29 -30.12
CA THR A 217 -23.65 25.34 -31.54
C THR A 217 -22.14 25.14 -31.76
N GLY A 218 -21.75 24.61 -32.88
CA GLY A 218 -20.32 24.47 -33.22
C GLY A 218 -19.57 25.81 -33.22
N ALA A 219 -20.24 26.93 -33.53
CA ALA A 219 -19.63 28.25 -33.46
C ALA A 219 -19.36 28.72 -32.02
N ALA A 220 -20.19 28.33 -31.06
CA ALA A 220 -20.00 28.71 -29.65
C ALA A 220 -18.77 28.02 -29.02
N PHE A 221 -18.40 26.83 -29.50
CA PHE A 221 -17.24 26.05 -29.04
C PHE A 221 -16.06 26.09 -29.99
N ALA A 222 -16.08 26.98 -30.99
CA ALA A 222 -14.95 27.16 -31.88
C ALA A 222 -13.77 27.83 -31.14
N LEU A 223 -12.54 27.42 -31.47
CA LEU A 223 -11.33 28.00 -30.89
C LEU A 223 -11.24 29.52 -31.06
N LEU A 224 -11.79 30.05 -32.19
CA LEU A 224 -11.93 31.47 -32.48
C LEU A 224 -13.42 31.70 -32.85
N PRO A 225 -14.28 32.02 -31.88
CA PRO A 225 -15.67 32.35 -32.18
C PRO A 225 -15.75 33.62 -33.04
N ALA A 226 -16.57 33.60 -34.08
CA ALA A 226 -16.78 34.78 -34.90
C ALA A 226 -17.44 35.88 -34.05
N GLN A 227 -16.73 36.99 -33.84
CA GLN A 227 -17.25 38.15 -33.14
C GLN A 227 -17.69 39.21 -34.16
N ASN A 228 -18.99 39.47 -34.25
CA ASN A 228 -19.53 40.59 -34.99
C ASN A 228 -19.68 41.81 -34.06
N ALA A 229 -18.54 42.38 -33.61
CA ALA A 229 -18.54 43.50 -32.69
C ALA A 229 -18.79 44.86 -33.40
N THR A 230 -18.53 44.94 -34.69
CA THR A 230 -18.68 46.17 -35.47
C THR A 230 -19.21 45.84 -36.86
N GLY A 231 -20.40 46.28 -37.21
CA GLY A 231 -21.01 46.11 -38.54
C GLY A 231 -22.50 45.71 -38.52
N ASN A 232 -23.10 45.59 -39.69
CA ASN A 232 -24.47 45.14 -39.83
C ASN A 232 -24.62 43.71 -39.27
N TRP A 233 -25.49 43.53 -38.29
CA TRP A 233 -25.81 42.23 -37.75
C TRP A 233 -26.50 41.36 -38.78
N ILE A 234 -25.89 40.23 -39.15
CA ILE A 234 -26.48 39.25 -40.07
C ILE A 234 -26.84 38.01 -39.27
N LYS A 235 -28.08 37.58 -39.32
CA LYS A 235 -28.52 36.34 -38.70
C LYS A 235 -27.91 35.15 -39.44
N VAL A 236 -26.89 34.53 -38.88
CA VAL A 236 -26.28 33.28 -39.39
C VAL A 236 -26.98 32.09 -38.72
N VAL A 237 -27.57 31.21 -39.56
CA VAL A 237 -28.20 29.98 -39.05
C VAL A 237 -27.13 29.07 -38.45
N GLN A 238 -27.23 28.85 -37.18
CA GLN A 238 -26.30 27.99 -36.42
C GLN A 238 -26.63 26.51 -36.61
N ARG A 239 -25.62 25.67 -36.45
CA ARG A 239 -25.77 24.20 -36.47
C ARG A 239 -25.34 23.62 -35.10
N VAL A 240 -26.10 22.63 -34.67
CA VAL A 240 -25.82 21.90 -33.43
C VAL A 240 -25.45 20.47 -33.78
N PRO A 241 -24.34 19.92 -33.25
CA PRO A 241 -23.97 18.54 -33.48
C PRO A 241 -24.90 17.60 -32.72
N VAL A 242 -25.43 16.62 -33.43
CA VAL A 242 -26.23 15.52 -32.90
C VAL A 242 -25.40 14.24 -33.04
N ARG A 243 -25.10 13.59 -31.95
CA ARG A 243 -24.35 12.35 -31.98
C ARG A 243 -25.24 11.17 -32.30
N VAL A 244 -24.87 10.45 -33.34
CA VAL A 244 -25.54 9.22 -33.77
C VAL A 244 -24.61 8.05 -33.52
N ALA A 245 -25.03 7.10 -32.68
CA ALA A 245 -24.36 5.83 -32.48
C ALA A 245 -24.70 4.88 -33.61
N LEU A 246 -23.69 4.29 -34.22
CA LEU A 246 -23.82 3.30 -35.28
C LEU A 246 -23.91 1.89 -34.71
N ASP A 247 -24.51 0.97 -35.45
CA ASP A 247 -24.48 -0.45 -35.16
C ASP A 247 -23.12 -1.03 -35.60
N ALA A 248 -22.34 -1.53 -34.66
CA ALA A 248 -21.01 -2.10 -34.91
C ALA A 248 -21.03 -3.29 -35.89
N SER A 249 -22.14 -4.02 -35.98
CA SER A 249 -22.28 -5.14 -36.93
C SER A 249 -22.15 -4.73 -38.38
N GLN A 250 -22.68 -3.54 -38.73
CA GLN A 250 -22.67 -3.02 -40.11
C GLN A 250 -21.29 -2.49 -40.53
N LEU A 251 -20.42 -2.20 -39.55
CA LEU A 251 -19.07 -1.68 -39.82
C LEU A 251 -18.07 -2.80 -40.22
N LYS A 252 -18.42 -4.07 -40.02
CA LYS A 252 -17.57 -5.20 -40.41
C LYS A 252 -17.47 -5.36 -41.93
N ASP A 253 -18.59 -5.23 -42.63
CA ASP A 253 -18.64 -5.43 -44.05
C ASP A 253 -18.25 -4.16 -44.82
N ASN A 254 -18.60 -3.00 -44.30
CA ASN A 254 -18.32 -1.70 -44.88
C ASN A 254 -17.69 -0.77 -43.82
N PRO A 255 -16.38 -0.86 -43.58
CA PRO A 255 -15.73 -0.12 -42.50
C PRO A 255 -15.67 1.37 -42.82
N LEU A 256 -16.12 2.20 -41.88
CA LEU A 256 -16.02 3.65 -41.97
C LEU A 256 -14.68 4.13 -41.37
N ARG A 257 -14.18 5.23 -41.93
CA ARG A 257 -12.99 5.93 -41.44
C ARG A 257 -13.36 7.24 -40.78
N VAL A 258 -12.56 7.68 -39.83
CA VAL A 258 -12.76 8.97 -39.18
C VAL A 258 -12.58 10.11 -40.17
N GLY A 259 -13.50 11.09 -40.14
CA GLY A 259 -13.46 12.27 -40.99
C GLY A 259 -14.17 12.11 -42.34
N LEU A 260 -14.86 10.99 -42.56
CA LEU A 260 -15.70 10.85 -43.78
C LEU A 260 -16.97 11.69 -43.66
N SER A 261 -17.42 12.22 -44.83
CA SER A 261 -18.70 12.89 -44.96
C SER A 261 -19.85 11.88 -45.09
N MET A 262 -20.95 12.18 -44.40
CA MET A 262 -22.15 11.35 -44.40
C MET A 262 -23.39 12.18 -44.42
N ASP A 263 -24.41 11.67 -45.12
CA ASP A 263 -25.78 12.19 -45.03
C ASP A 263 -26.53 11.45 -43.94
N ALA A 264 -27.23 12.19 -43.07
CA ALA A 264 -28.01 11.65 -41.97
C ALA A 264 -29.47 12.06 -42.05
N VAL A 265 -30.36 11.07 -42.06
CA VAL A 265 -31.81 11.26 -42.07
C VAL A 265 -32.38 10.68 -40.78
N VAL A 266 -32.88 11.56 -39.91
CA VAL A 266 -33.51 11.15 -38.64
C VAL A 266 -35.00 10.93 -38.87
N ASP A 267 -35.53 9.79 -38.43
CA ASP A 267 -36.96 9.55 -38.37
C ASP A 267 -37.55 10.23 -37.14
N ILE A 268 -38.37 11.24 -37.39
CA ILE A 268 -39.03 12.08 -36.38
C ILE A 268 -40.48 11.68 -36.09
N SER A 269 -40.88 10.48 -36.49
CA SER A 269 -42.26 9.97 -36.28
C SER A 269 -42.59 9.90 -34.80
N GLU A 270 -41.64 9.45 -33.97
CA GLU A 270 -41.78 9.40 -32.54
C GLU A 270 -41.22 10.67 -31.88
N LYS A 271 -42.08 11.39 -31.14
CA LYS A 271 -41.74 12.67 -30.49
C LYS A 271 -41.64 12.57 -28.96
N ASN A 272 -41.88 11.40 -28.41
CA ASN A 272 -41.99 11.21 -26.96
C ASN A 272 -40.62 11.06 -26.23
N GLY A 273 -39.51 11.05 -26.95
CA GLY A 273 -38.16 10.97 -26.39
C GLY A 273 -37.72 12.27 -25.71
N LYS A 274 -36.72 12.19 -24.85
CA LYS A 274 -36.10 13.33 -24.18
C LYS A 274 -35.21 14.11 -25.12
N THR A 275 -35.04 15.40 -24.85
CA THR A 275 -34.17 16.28 -25.65
C THR A 275 -32.74 16.29 -25.11
N LEU A 276 -32.58 16.03 -23.80
CA LEU A 276 -31.27 15.93 -23.10
C LEU A 276 -31.26 14.70 -22.22
N ALA A 277 -30.08 14.12 -22.01
CA ALA A 277 -29.91 13.06 -21.04
C ALA A 277 -30.06 13.64 -19.61
N GLU A 278 -31.01 13.11 -18.84
CA GLU A 278 -31.28 13.56 -17.46
C GLU A 278 -30.45 12.84 -16.43
N ALA A 279 -29.85 11.71 -16.79
CA ALA A 279 -29.00 10.93 -15.91
C ALA A 279 -27.59 10.80 -16.50
N PRO A 280 -26.56 10.75 -15.65
CA PRO A 280 -25.23 10.39 -16.11
C PRO A 280 -25.27 8.99 -16.75
N ARG A 281 -24.40 8.79 -17.72
CA ARG A 281 -24.26 7.49 -18.37
C ARG A 281 -23.72 6.49 -17.37
N ASP A 282 -24.43 5.38 -17.15
CA ASP A 282 -23.93 4.27 -16.36
C ASP A 282 -22.80 3.54 -17.11
N GLY A 283 -21.65 3.42 -16.45
CA GLY A 283 -20.48 2.71 -16.96
C GLY A 283 -19.41 3.59 -17.60
N ALA A 284 -18.21 3.04 -17.67
CA ALA A 284 -17.06 3.70 -18.28
C ALA A 284 -17.22 3.78 -19.81
N LEU A 285 -16.81 4.92 -20.36
CA LEU A 285 -16.83 5.14 -21.82
C LEU A 285 -15.87 4.22 -22.57
N ALA A 286 -14.78 3.86 -21.94
CA ALA A 286 -13.79 2.90 -22.43
C ALA A 286 -13.12 2.21 -21.27
N GLN A 287 -12.84 0.93 -21.39
CA GLN A 287 -12.12 0.11 -20.40
C GLN A 287 -11.07 -0.71 -21.13
N THR A 288 -9.93 -0.90 -20.46
CA THR A 288 -8.90 -1.84 -20.91
C THR A 288 -8.44 -2.69 -19.74
N GLN A 289 -8.20 -3.97 -19.98
CA GLN A 289 -7.64 -4.91 -19.02
C GLN A 289 -6.19 -5.27 -19.34
N VAL A 290 -5.63 -4.67 -20.37
CA VAL A 290 -4.28 -4.99 -20.88
C VAL A 290 -3.20 -4.82 -19.80
N TYR A 291 -3.42 -3.93 -18.84
CA TYR A 291 -2.47 -3.65 -17.75
C TYR A 291 -2.77 -4.40 -16.44
N SER A 292 -3.93 -5.06 -16.30
CA SER A 292 -4.35 -5.72 -15.05
C SER A 292 -3.43 -6.87 -14.62
N THR A 293 -2.78 -7.55 -15.56
CA THR A 293 -1.85 -8.65 -15.29
C THR A 293 -0.49 -8.18 -14.76
N GLN A 294 -0.12 -6.91 -14.97
CA GLN A 294 1.16 -6.36 -14.55
C GLN A 294 1.27 -6.25 -13.03
N ASP A 295 0.19 -5.82 -12.36
CA ASP A 295 0.15 -5.71 -10.90
C ASP A 295 0.26 -7.08 -10.23
N ALA A 296 -0.43 -8.08 -10.76
CA ALA A 296 -0.34 -9.46 -10.27
C ALA A 296 1.07 -10.06 -10.46
N GLY A 297 1.78 -9.67 -11.51
CA GLY A 297 3.17 -10.03 -11.74
C GLY A 297 4.12 -9.43 -10.71
N ALA A 298 3.95 -8.15 -10.40
CA ALA A 298 4.72 -7.44 -9.39
C ALA A 298 4.55 -8.06 -8.00
N GLU A 299 3.31 -8.40 -7.62
CA GLU A 299 3.03 -9.01 -6.33
C GLU A 299 3.64 -10.41 -6.21
N ARG A 300 3.56 -11.24 -7.24
CA ARG A 300 4.22 -12.56 -7.27
C ARG A 300 5.73 -12.45 -7.06
N GLU A 301 6.38 -11.47 -7.68
CA GLU A 301 7.82 -11.25 -7.53
C GLU A 301 8.19 -10.80 -6.12
N VAL A 302 7.40 -9.92 -5.52
CA VAL A 302 7.55 -9.50 -4.12
C VAL A 302 7.43 -10.71 -3.19
N GLN A 303 6.38 -11.52 -3.33
CA GLN A 303 6.16 -12.71 -2.51
C GLN A 303 7.26 -13.75 -2.69
N ARG A 304 7.76 -13.93 -3.90
CA ARG A 304 8.90 -14.81 -4.20
C ARG A 304 10.14 -14.38 -3.42
N ILE A 305 10.46 -13.07 -3.42
CA ILE A 305 11.64 -12.55 -2.73
C ILE A 305 11.46 -12.66 -1.21
N ILE A 306 10.29 -12.34 -0.68
CA ILE A 306 10.01 -12.43 0.76
C ILE A 306 10.15 -13.90 1.20
N SER A 307 9.44 -14.82 0.58
CA SER A 307 9.44 -16.25 0.96
C SER A 307 10.83 -16.87 0.88
N ALA A 308 11.63 -16.53 -0.14
CA ALA A 308 13.00 -17.00 -0.27
C ALA A 308 13.94 -16.50 0.85
N ASN A 309 13.60 -15.42 1.56
CA ASN A 309 14.46 -14.79 2.57
C ASN A 309 13.91 -14.88 4.02
N LEU A 310 12.68 -15.41 4.20
CA LEU A 310 12.11 -15.64 5.54
C LEU A 310 12.92 -16.68 6.35
N GLY A 311 13.63 -17.58 5.68
CA GLY A 311 14.31 -18.71 6.31
C GLY A 311 13.31 -19.73 6.85
N HIS A 312 13.78 -20.90 7.22
CA HIS A 312 12.97 -21.85 7.97
C HIS A 312 12.82 -21.31 9.40
N VAL A 313 11.67 -20.71 9.71
CA VAL A 313 11.27 -20.52 11.11
C VAL A 313 11.07 -21.92 11.67
N VAL A 314 12.04 -22.39 12.43
CA VAL A 314 11.84 -23.54 13.32
C VAL A 314 10.67 -23.12 14.20
N ARG A 315 9.51 -23.72 14.01
CA ARG A 315 8.38 -23.61 14.94
C ARG A 315 8.83 -24.22 16.29
N ALA A 316 9.51 -23.42 17.10
CA ALA A 316 9.74 -23.72 18.49
C ALA A 316 8.41 -23.49 19.20
N GLY A 317 7.66 -24.54 19.44
CA GLY A 317 6.54 -24.47 20.35
C GLY A 317 5.29 -25.22 19.92
N GLN A 318 5.38 -26.57 19.75
CA GLN A 318 4.25 -27.46 20.04
C GLN A 318 4.77 -28.86 20.41
N GLY A 319 4.67 -29.17 21.72
CA GLY A 319 4.38 -30.52 22.15
C GLY A 319 5.56 -31.45 22.36
N ALA A 320 6.26 -31.34 23.50
CA ALA A 320 6.69 -32.53 24.21
C ALA A 320 5.65 -32.80 25.31
N ALA A 321 4.58 -33.50 24.99
CA ALA A 321 3.81 -34.21 25.96
C ALA A 321 4.70 -35.40 26.41
N VAL A 322 5.28 -35.28 27.60
CA VAL A 322 5.92 -36.39 28.28
C VAL A 322 4.82 -37.36 28.68
N THR A 323 4.69 -38.45 27.95
CA THR A 323 3.99 -39.65 28.45
C THR A 323 4.90 -40.30 29.46
N ALA A 324 4.57 -40.13 30.74
CA ALA A 324 5.08 -40.95 31.83
C ALA A 324 4.46 -42.37 31.72
N HIS A 325 5.34 -43.35 31.68
CA HIS A 325 5.06 -44.72 32.11
C HIS A 325 5.84 -44.99 33.38
#